data_0004f7ba6de55147df379243aa5620de
#
_entry.id   0004f7ba6de55147df379243aa5620de
#
_cell.length_a   1.000
_cell.length_b   1.000
_cell.length_c   1.000
_cell.angle_alpha   90.00
_cell.angle_beta   90.00
_cell.angle_gamma   90.00
#
_symmetry.space_group_name_H-M   'P 1'
#
loop_
_entity.id
_entity.type
_entity.pdbx_description
1 polymer ?
#
loop_
_entity_poly.entity_id
_entity_poly.type
_entity_poly.pdbx_seq_one_letter_code
_entity_poly.pdbx_strand_id
1 'polypeptide(L)'
;MKSSSLIFILLLSLSIACQEKNTQQSAVELVFDEPFRPQYHFSPPSQWMNDPNGMVYWDGEYHLFYQYYPDSTVWGPMHWGHAVSTDLVHWEHLPIALYPDEHGWIFSGSAVMDLDNTSGLGTSESPAMVAIYTYHDPIGEKEQRDNFQTQGIAYSNDNGRTWIKYEGNPVLKN
;
A
#
# COMPACT_ATOMS: atom_id res chain seq x y z
N MET A 1 50.62 24.83 60.58
CA MET A 1 49.48 25.41 59.86
C MET A 1 49.58 24.94 58.43
N LYS A 2 48.74 23.99 58.03
CA LYS A 2 48.74 23.39 56.71
C LYS A 2 47.50 23.89 55.95
N SER A 3 47.72 24.62 54.88
CA SER A 3 46.69 25.10 53.97
C SER A 3 46.36 24.04 52.94
N SER A 4 45.09 23.56 52.92
CA SER A 4 44.59 22.62 51.92
C SER A 4 43.88 23.41 50.81
N SER A 5 44.48 23.42 49.61
CA SER A 5 43.84 23.93 48.44
C SER A 5 42.84 22.90 47.85
N LEU A 6 41.55 23.22 47.84
CA LEU A 6 40.53 22.49 47.14
C LEU A 6 40.56 22.91 45.65
N ILE A 7 40.86 21.96 44.76
CA ILE A 7 40.75 22.10 43.33
C ILE A 7 39.30 21.70 42.95
N PHE A 8 38.50 22.65 42.48
CA PHE A 8 37.18 22.40 41.88
C PHE A 8 37.37 22.00 40.46
N ILE A 9 37.14 20.76 40.14
CA ILE A 9 37.09 20.28 38.76
C ILE A 9 35.67 20.52 38.24
N LEU A 10 35.51 21.49 37.35
CA LEU A 10 34.27 21.80 36.65
C LEU A 10 34.11 20.80 35.46
N LEU A 11 33.28 19.78 35.61
CA LEU A 11 32.89 18.86 34.55
C LEU A 11 31.90 19.59 33.61
N LEU A 12 32.37 19.99 32.45
CA LEU A 12 31.57 20.55 31.36
C LEU A 12 30.94 19.36 30.60
N SER A 13 29.69 19.02 30.88
CA SER A 13 28.93 18.06 30.12
C SER A 13 28.48 18.68 28.78
N LEU A 14 29.14 18.32 27.68
CA LEU A 14 28.65 18.62 26.36
C LEU A 14 27.43 17.74 26.06
N SER A 15 26.25 18.34 26.16
CA SER A 15 25.02 17.75 25.64
C SER A 15 25.02 17.93 24.11
N ILE A 16 25.37 16.88 23.40
CA ILE A 16 25.16 16.81 21.93
C ILE A 16 23.64 16.59 21.75
N ALA A 17 22.91 17.68 21.53
CA ALA A 17 21.54 17.62 21.06
C ALA A 17 21.56 17.12 19.61
N CYS A 18 21.21 15.83 19.43
CA CYS A 18 20.85 15.29 18.11
C CYS A 18 19.60 16.04 17.67
N GLN A 19 19.74 17.01 16.78
CA GLN A 19 18.63 17.69 16.12
C GLN A 19 18.13 16.74 15.05
N GLU A 20 17.10 15.94 15.39
CA GLU A 20 16.31 15.22 14.39
C GLU A 20 15.78 16.25 13.40
N LYS A 21 16.30 16.25 12.18
CA LYS A 21 15.69 16.95 11.07
C LYS A 21 14.34 16.28 10.82
N ASN A 22 13.30 16.84 11.41
CA ASN A 22 11.92 16.55 11.06
C ASN A 22 11.72 17.03 9.61
N THR A 23 12.00 16.15 8.66
CA THR A 23 11.65 16.36 7.26
C THR A 23 10.14 16.20 7.19
N GLN A 24 9.41 17.26 7.50
CA GLN A 24 8.02 17.40 7.13
C GLN A 24 8.00 17.33 5.61
N GLN A 25 7.76 16.12 5.09
CA GLN A 25 7.42 15.91 3.70
C GLN A 25 6.06 16.59 3.54
N SER A 26 6.06 17.82 3.01
CA SER A 26 4.82 18.51 2.67
C SER A 26 4.06 17.59 1.72
N ALA A 27 2.86 17.16 2.14
CA ALA A 27 1.96 16.48 1.24
C ALA A 27 1.81 17.38 0.00
N VAL A 28 2.21 16.88 -1.15
CA VAL A 28 1.97 17.56 -2.41
C VAL A 28 0.46 17.53 -2.58
N GLU A 29 -0.17 18.70 -2.46
CA GLU A 29 -1.59 18.85 -2.76
C GLU A 29 -1.78 18.50 -4.24
N LEU A 30 -2.47 17.38 -4.51
CA LEU A 30 -2.79 16.98 -5.87
C LEU A 30 -3.86 17.93 -6.41
N VAL A 31 -3.46 18.82 -7.30
CA VAL A 31 -4.37 19.72 -8.00
C VAL A 31 -4.81 19.01 -9.27
N PHE A 32 -6.06 18.56 -9.31
CA PHE A 32 -6.66 17.89 -10.46
C PHE A 32 -7.33 18.92 -11.37
N ASP A 33 -6.56 19.72 -12.09
CA ASP A 33 -7.02 20.81 -12.95
C ASP A 33 -6.78 20.59 -14.46
N GLU A 34 -6.38 19.39 -14.85
CA GLU A 34 -6.17 19.05 -16.25
C GLU A 34 -7.48 19.18 -17.06
N PRO A 35 -7.45 19.69 -18.29
CA PRO A 35 -8.65 20.04 -19.09
C PRO A 35 -9.67 18.92 -19.28
N PHE A 36 -9.25 17.67 -19.24
CA PHE A 36 -10.09 16.50 -19.51
C PHE A 36 -10.25 15.58 -18.30
N ARG A 37 -9.77 15.98 -17.13
CA ARG A 37 -9.93 15.18 -15.91
C ARG A 37 -11.41 15.16 -15.50
N PRO A 38 -11.98 13.99 -15.21
CA PRO A 38 -13.32 13.89 -14.64
C PRO A 38 -13.43 14.67 -13.33
N GLN A 39 -14.54 15.35 -13.11
CA GLN A 39 -14.72 16.21 -11.93
C GLN A 39 -15.38 15.48 -10.74
N TYR A 40 -16.07 14.36 -11.00
CA TYR A 40 -16.76 13.59 -9.97
C TYR A 40 -16.59 12.06 -10.12
N HIS A 41 -16.11 11.57 -11.25
CA HIS A 41 -15.71 10.18 -11.36
C HIS A 41 -14.30 10.00 -10.80
N PHE A 42 -14.07 8.86 -10.16
CA PHE A 42 -12.73 8.49 -9.72
C PHE A 42 -11.73 8.50 -10.89
N SER A 43 -10.56 9.04 -10.63
CA SER A 43 -9.42 8.97 -11.55
C SER A 43 -8.13 8.85 -10.73
N PRO A 44 -7.08 8.18 -11.23
CA PRO A 44 -5.82 8.05 -10.50
C PRO A 44 -5.14 9.43 -10.38
N PRO A 45 -4.18 9.58 -9.46
CA PRO A 45 -3.43 10.84 -9.35
C PRO A 45 -2.67 11.18 -10.63
N SER A 46 -2.18 10.17 -11.34
CA SER A 46 -1.47 10.32 -12.63
C SER A 46 -1.31 8.95 -13.30
N GLN A 47 -0.81 8.92 -14.52
CA GLN A 47 -0.38 7.73 -15.24
C GLN A 47 -1.52 6.77 -15.63
N TRP A 48 -1.20 5.48 -15.86
CA TRP A 48 -2.14 4.50 -16.37
C TRP A 48 -3.03 3.92 -15.28
N MET A 49 -4.31 3.84 -15.56
CA MET A 49 -5.30 3.11 -14.77
C MET A 49 -6.22 2.30 -15.68
N ASN A 50 -6.60 1.10 -15.22
CA ASN A 50 -7.73 0.34 -15.73
C ASN A 50 -8.46 -0.35 -14.55
N ASP A 51 -9.17 -1.40 -14.75
CA ASP A 51 -9.97 -2.22 -13.84
C ASP A 51 -10.04 -1.75 -12.37
N PRO A 52 -11.10 -1.03 -11.94
CA PRO A 52 -11.41 -0.95 -10.53
C PRO A 52 -11.75 -2.35 -10.00
N ASN A 53 -11.18 -2.71 -8.86
CA ASN A 53 -11.33 -4.03 -8.26
C ASN A 53 -11.18 -3.99 -6.74
N GLY A 54 -11.34 -5.12 -6.07
CA GLY A 54 -11.12 -5.23 -4.63
C GLY A 54 -12.00 -4.31 -3.77
N MET A 55 -13.19 -3.91 -4.26
CA MET A 55 -14.04 -2.99 -3.51
C MET A 55 -14.56 -3.62 -2.22
N VAL A 56 -14.38 -2.89 -1.11
CA VAL A 56 -14.87 -3.30 0.21
C VAL A 56 -15.28 -2.07 1.02
N TYR A 57 -16.32 -2.21 1.84
CA TYR A 57 -16.73 -1.21 2.81
C TYR A 57 -16.40 -1.68 4.21
N TRP A 58 -15.67 -0.87 4.96
CA TRP A 58 -15.30 -1.16 6.32
C TRP A 58 -15.09 0.11 7.14
N ASP A 59 -15.55 0.09 8.39
CA ASP A 59 -15.34 1.14 9.38
C ASP A 59 -15.66 2.57 8.89
N GLY A 60 -16.72 2.70 8.07
CA GLY A 60 -17.17 3.98 7.53
C GLY A 60 -16.51 4.40 6.22
N GLU A 61 -15.60 3.61 5.68
CA GLU A 61 -14.88 3.91 4.44
C GLU A 61 -15.17 2.88 3.34
N TYR A 62 -15.33 3.35 2.11
CA TYR A 62 -15.28 2.54 0.90
C TYR A 62 -13.84 2.49 0.42
N HIS A 63 -13.28 1.30 0.30
CA HIS A 63 -11.98 1.08 -0.30
C HIS A 63 -12.17 0.73 -1.77
N LEU A 64 -11.39 1.35 -2.62
CA LEU A 64 -11.30 1.08 -4.05
C LEU A 64 -9.86 0.75 -4.40
N PHE A 65 -9.63 -0.44 -4.91
CA PHE A 65 -8.36 -0.76 -5.56
C PHE A 65 -8.54 -0.70 -7.07
N TYR A 66 -7.43 -0.52 -7.78
CA TYR A 66 -7.47 -0.42 -9.25
C TYR A 66 -6.13 -0.86 -9.83
N GLN A 67 -6.20 -1.38 -11.05
CA GLN A 67 -5.00 -1.65 -11.82
C GLN A 67 -4.28 -0.35 -12.09
N TYR A 68 -3.02 -0.27 -11.72
CA TYR A 68 -2.24 0.95 -11.77
C TYR A 68 -0.83 0.70 -12.28
N TYR A 69 -0.37 1.54 -13.21
CA TYR A 69 1.03 1.58 -13.60
C TYR A 69 1.60 2.97 -13.33
N PRO A 70 2.42 3.15 -12.28
CA PRO A 70 2.87 4.47 -11.82
C PRO A 70 3.92 5.11 -12.72
N ASP A 71 4.59 4.34 -13.61
CA ASP A 71 5.76 4.82 -14.33
C ASP A 71 5.45 5.29 -15.76
N SER A 72 4.23 5.09 -16.26
CA SER A 72 3.88 5.45 -17.64
C SER A 72 2.37 5.64 -17.85
N THR A 73 2.02 6.32 -18.96
CA THR A 73 0.65 6.50 -19.45
C THR A 73 0.18 5.40 -20.38
N VAL A 74 0.96 4.34 -20.56
CA VAL A 74 0.61 3.15 -21.34
C VAL A 74 0.56 1.94 -20.41
N TRP A 75 -0.17 0.90 -20.82
CA TRP A 75 -0.26 -0.35 -20.09
C TRP A 75 1.12 -0.98 -19.86
N GLY A 76 1.38 -1.50 -18.68
CA GLY A 76 2.67 -2.06 -18.28
C GLY A 76 2.58 -2.85 -16.97
N PRO A 77 3.68 -2.97 -16.22
CA PRO A 77 3.71 -3.71 -14.96
C PRO A 77 2.66 -3.23 -13.97
N MET A 78 1.55 -3.97 -13.86
CA MET A 78 0.42 -3.57 -13.03
C MET A 78 0.70 -3.73 -11.55
N HIS A 79 0.26 -2.73 -10.80
CA HIS A 79 0.17 -2.64 -9.35
C HIS A 79 -1.30 -2.58 -8.95
N TRP A 80 -1.60 -2.70 -7.67
CA TRP A 80 -2.86 -2.21 -7.14
C TRP A 80 -2.66 -0.82 -6.55
N GLY A 81 -3.20 0.20 -7.22
CA GLY A 81 -3.45 1.50 -6.62
C GLY A 81 -4.56 1.37 -5.58
N HIS A 82 -4.65 2.32 -4.66
CA HIS A 82 -5.62 2.30 -3.58
C HIS A 82 -6.15 3.71 -3.30
N ALA A 83 -7.45 3.79 -3.08
CA ALA A 83 -8.11 5.01 -2.63
C ALA A 83 -9.23 4.66 -1.65
N VAL A 84 -9.60 5.62 -0.80
CA VAL A 84 -10.71 5.50 0.15
C VAL A 84 -11.66 6.67 0.00
N SER A 85 -12.94 6.44 0.33
CA SER A 85 -13.98 7.46 0.32
C SER A 85 -15.03 7.16 1.38
N THR A 86 -15.63 8.19 1.95
CA THR A 86 -16.79 8.06 2.85
C THR A 86 -18.12 8.23 2.12
N ASP A 87 -18.11 8.71 0.87
CA ASP A 87 -19.31 9.09 0.12
C ASP A 87 -19.34 8.60 -1.34
N LEU A 88 -18.28 7.88 -1.80
CA LEU A 88 -18.11 7.39 -3.18
C LEU A 88 -17.91 8.49 -4.24
N VAL A 89 -17.79 9.74 -3.83
CA VAL A 89 -17.60 10.91 -4.72
C VAL A 89 -16.23 11.54 -4.47
N HIS A 90 -15.91 11.78 -3.20
CA HIS A 90 -14.63 12.37 -2.80
C HIS A 90 -13.68 11.26 -2.35
N TRP A 91 -12.58 11.13 -3.06
CA TRP A 91 -11.61 10.05 -2.87
C TRP A 91 -10.28 10.59 -2.36
N GLU A 92 -9.75 9.95 -1.32
CA GLU A 92 -8.40 10.12 -0.84
C GLU A 92 -7.52 9.02 -1.40
N HIS A 93 -6.44 9.39 -2.09
CA HIS A 93 -5.46 8.44 -2.60
C HIS A 93 -4.54 7.98 -1.48
N LEU A 94 -4.43 6.68 -1.32
CA LEU A 94 -3.50 6.03 -0.41
C LEU A 94 -2.26 5.54 -1.16
N PRO A 95 -1.19 5.14 -0.45
CA PRO A 95 -0.06 4.48 -1.08
C PRO A 95 -0.47 3.24 -1.87
N ILE A 96 0.31 2.88 -2.88
CA ILE A 96 0.11 1.65 -3.66
C ILE A 96 0.03 0.47 -2.69
N ALA A 97 -1.06 -0.32 -2.78
CA ALA A 97 -1.31 -1.45 -1.89
C ALA A 97 -0.43 -2.66 -2.24
N LEU A 98 -0.33 -2.99 -3.53
CA LEU A 98 0.43 -4.15 -3.98
C LEU A 98 1.36 -3.80 -5.13
N TYR A 99 2.62 -4.20 -5.00
CA TYR A 99 3.67 -4.04 -6.00
C TYR A 99 3.95 -5.38 -6.70
N PRO A 100 4.36 -5.38 -7.98
CA PRO A 100 4.96 -6.56 -8.61
C PRO A 100 6.10 -7.15 -7.77
N ASP A 101 6.31 -8.46 -7.91
CA ASP A 101 7.42 -9.18 -7.29
C ASP A 101 7.90 -10.33 -8.20
N GLU A 102 8.64 -11.29 -7.65
CA GLU A 102 9.18 -12.44 -8.38
C GLU A 102 8.12 -13.38 -8.98
N HIS A 103 6.86 -13.28 -8.54
CA HIS A 103 5.76 -14.07 -9.08
C HIS A 103 5.07 -13.39 -10.27
N GLY A 104 5.34 -12.09 -10.48
CA GLY A 104 4.82 -11.33 -11.61
C GLY A 104 4.13 -10.03 -11.26
N TRP A 105 3.38 -9.51 -12.22
CA TRP A 105 2.57 -8.30 -12.08
C TRP A 105 1.30 -8.62 -11.28
N ILE A 106 0.70 -7.58 -10.72
CA ILE A 106 -0.49 -7.73 -9.88
C ILE A 106 -1.73 -7.43 -10.73
N PHE A 107 -2.41 -8.47 -11.20
CA PHE A 107 -3.68 -8.35 -11.92
C PHE A 107 -4.87 -8.28 -10.96
N SER A 108 -6.05 -8.06 -11.52
CA SER A 108 -7.28 -7.81 -10.77
C SER A 108 -7.67 -8.97 -9.84
N GLY A 109 -8.48 -8.64 -8.86
CA GLY A 109 -8.95 -9.56 -7.85
C GLY A 109 -10.10 -9.00 -7.02
N SER A 110 -10.25 -9.50 -5.81
CA SER A 110 -11.30 -9.13 -4.86
C SER A 110 -10.71 -8.88 -3.48
N ALA A 111 -11.43 -8.12 -2.65
CA ALA A 111 -11.10 -7.97 -1.24
C ALA A 111 -12.33 -8.21 -0.36
N VAL A 112 -12.14 -8.63 0.87
CA VAL A 112 -13.18 -8.91 1.85
C VAL A 112 -12.66 -8.68 3.26
N MET A 113 -13.55 -8.28 4.17
CA MET A 113 -13.26 -8.34 5.61
C MET A 113 -13.50 -9.77 6.11
N ASP A 114 -12.48 -10.39 6.67
CA ASP A 114 -12.55 -11.74 7.24
C ASP A 114 -13.03 -11.66 8.71
N LEU A 115 -14.32 -11.38 8.87
CA LEU A 115 -14.94 -11.14 10.19
C LEU A 115 -14.84 -12.34 11.13
N ASP A 116 -14.87 -13.53 10.59
CA ASP A 116 -14.80 -14.78 11.35
C ASP A 116 -13.37 -15.31 11.48
N ASN A 117 -12.38 -14.56 10.99
CA ASN A 117 -10.97 -14.94 10.95
C ASN A 117 -10.73 -16.34 10.36
N THR A 118 -11.45 -16.65 9.29
CA THR A 118 -11.37 -17.96 8.61
C THR A 118 -10.02 -18.17 7.93
N SER A 119 -9.36 -17.09 7.54
CA SER A 119 -7.99 -17.13 6.98
C SER A 119 -6.91 -17.33 8.03
N GLY A 120 -7.20 -16.99 9.30
CA GLY A 120 -6.21 -16.95 10.38
C GLY A 120 -5.21 -15.80 10.27
N LEU A 121 -5.44 -14.80 9.37
CA LEU A 121 -4.53 -13.68 9.13
C LEU A 121 -4.82 -12.46 10.01
N GLY A 122 -5.94 -12.44 10.69
CA GLY A 122 -6.34 -11.45 11.70
C GLY A 122 -6.56 -12.07 13.06
N THR A 123 -7.41 -11.42 13.85
CA THR A 123 -7.94 -11.93 15.10
C THR A 123 -9.45 -11.69 15.16
N SER A 124 -10.16 -12.30 16.13
CA SER A 124 -11.59 -12.02 16.35
C SER A 124 -11.87 -10.57 16.78
N GLU A 125 -10.88 -9.89 17.36
CA GLU A 125 -10.99 -8.51 17.84
C GLU A 125 -10.52 -7.51 16.79
N SER A 126 -9.68 -7.96 15.84
CA SER A 126 -9.14 -7.16 14.73
C SER A 126 -9.14 -8.03 13.47
N PRO A 127 -10.28 -8.11 12.75
CA PRO A 127 -10.39 -8.90 11.53
C PRO A 127 -9.47 -8.33 10.44
N ALA A 128 -8.85 -9.22 9.68
CA ALA A 128 -8.03 -8.81 8.54
C ALA A 128 -8.90 -8.41 7.33
N MET A 129 -8.49 -7.38 6.61
CA MET A 129 -8.92 -7.19 5.24
C MET A 129 -8.07 -8.09 4.35
N VAL A 130 -8.69 -9.03 3.65
CA VAL A 130 -8.00 -10.05 2.84
C VAL A 130 -8.28 -9.81 1.37
N ALA A 131 -7.24 -9.72 0.56
CA ALA A 131 -7.32 -9.65 -0.88
C ALA A 131 -6.87 -10.97 -1.51
N ILE A 132 -7.58 -11.43 -2.53
CA ILE A 132 -7.13 -12.47 -3.46
C ILE A 132 -6.98 -11.82 -4.84
N TYR A 133 -5.85 -12.05 -5.49
CA TYR A 133 -5.52 -11.39 -6.76
C TYR A 133 -4.75 -12.35 -7.68
N THR A 134 -4.68 -12.00 -8.95
CA THR A 134 -3.95 -12.79 -9.93
C THR A 134 -2.53 -12.23 -10.07
N TYR A 135 -1.54 -13.08 -9.91
CA TYR A 135 -0.20 -12.85 -10.43
C TYR A 135 -0.16 -13.14 -11.93
N HIS A 136 0.48 -12.28 -12.69
CA HIS A 136 0.69 -12.45 -14.11
C HIS A 136 2.18 -12.42 -14.44
N ASP A 137 2.72 -13.53 -14.91
CA ASP A 137 4.11 -13.66 -15.36
C ASP A 137 4.21 -13.37 -16.86
N PRO A 138 4.67 -12.18 -17.29
CA PRO A 138 4.73 -11.81 -18.69
C PRO A 138 5.76 -12.62 -19.48
N ILE A 139 6.75 -13.18 -18.81
CA ILE A 139 7.73 -14.08 -19.45
C ILE A 139 7.06 -15.42 -19.72
N GLY A 140 6.35 -15.97 -18.74
CA GLY A 140 5.60 -17.21 -18.88
C GLY A 140 4.54 -17.15 -19.97
N GLU A 141 3.82 -16.02 -20.07
CA GLU A 141 2.87 -15.80 -21.15
C GLU A 141 3.55 -15.82 -22.53
N LYS A 142 4.65 -15.09 -22.68
CA LYS A 142 5.42 -15.06 -23.94
C LYS A 142 5.98 -16.44 -24.33
N GLU A 143 6.33 -17.25 -23.34
CA GLU A 143 6.81 -18.62 -23.52
C GLU A 143 5.67 -19.63 -23.66
N GLN A 144 4.41 -19.18 -23.56
CA GLN A 144 3.21 -20.03 -23.62
C GLN A 144 3.20 -21.13 -22.55
N ARG A 145 3.69 -20.81 -21.33
CA ARG A 145 3.60 -21.70 -20.18
C ARG A 145 2.17 -21.71 -19.62
N ASP A 146 1.64 -22.87 -19.28
CA ASP A 146 0.26 -22.99 -18.77
C ASP A 146 0.04 -22.27 -17.44
N ASN A 147 1.09 -22.08 -16.65
CA ASN A 147 1.07 -21.49 -15.30
C ASN A 147 1.51 -20.02 -15.25
N PHE A 148 1.39 -19.26 -16.33
CA PHE A 148 1.77 -17.84 -16.34
C PHE A 148 0.82 -16.96 -15.52
N GLN A 149 -0.34 -17.47 -15.12
CA GLN A 149 -1.23 -16.84 -14.14
C GLN A 149 -1.47 -17.75 -12.95
N THR A 150 -1.32 -17.20 -11.76
CA THR A 150 -1.52 -17.90 -10.48
C THR A 150 -2.26 -16.96 -9.52
N GLN A 151 -2.78 -17.46 -8.39
CA GLN A 151 -3.50 -16.63 -7.44
C GLN A 151 -2.64 -16.39 -6.20
N GLY A 152 -2.59 -15.14 -5.77
CA GLY A 152 -1.94 -14.70 -4.54
C GLY A 152 -2.94 -14.15 -3.52
N ILE A 153 -2.54 -14.15 -2.27
CA ILE A 153 -3.24 -13.52 -1.15
C ILE A 153 -2.37 -12.41 -0.57
N ALA A 154 -3.02 -11.31 -0.21
CA ALA A 154 -2.45 -10.28 0.65
C ALA A 154 -3.47 -9.89 1.71
N TYR A 155 -3.00 -9.30 2.81
CA TYR A 155 -3.87 -8.90 3.90
C TYR A 155 -3.38 -7.61 4.56
N SER A 156 -4.33 -6.95 5.23
CA SER A 156 -4.08 -5.76 6.04
C SER A 156 -4.74 -5.93 7.40
N ASN A 157 -4.03 -5.54 8.45
CA ASN A 157 -4.51 -5.53 9.85
C ASN A 157 -4.66 -4.10 10.40
N ASP A 158 -4.62 -3.09 9.54
CA ASP A 158 -4.69 -1.67 9.88
C ASP A 158 -5.70 -0.90 9.02
N ASN A 159 -6.87 -1.51 8.78
CA ASN A 159 -7.94 -0.95 7.96
C ASN A 159 -7.46 -0.58 6.53
N GLY A 160 -6.68 -1.46 5.92
CA GLY A 160 -6.22 -1.29 4.53
C GLY A 160 -5.06 -0.31 4.34
N ARG A 161 -4.47 0.27 5.39
CA ARG A 161 -3.41 1.28 5.26
C ARG A 161 -2.09 0.68 4.81
N THR A 162 -1.76 -0.54 5.30
CA THR A 162 -0.60 -1.30 4.83
C THR A 162 -0.99 -2.71 4.45
N TRP A 163 -0.26 -3.29 3.50
CA TRP A 163 -0.56 -4.61 2.94
C TRP A 163 0.63 -5.53 3.03
N ILE A 164 0.39 -6.76 3.44
CA ILE A 164 1.37 -7.82 3.57
C ILE A 164 0.98 -8.95 2.62
N LYS A 165 1.85 -9.31 1.70
CA LYS A 165 1.66 -10.50 0.86
C LYS A 165 1.85 -11.75 1.70
N TYR A 166 0.95 -12.72 1.52
CA TYR A 166 1.03 -13.99 2.24
C TYR A 166 2.30 -14.74 1.82
N GLU A 167 3.07 -15.22 2.81
CA GLU A 167 4.36 -15.89 2.55
C GLU A 167 4.25 -17.19 1.75
N GLY A 168 3.07 -17.86 1.78
CA GLY A 168 2.79 -19.07 1.02
C GLY A 168 2.31 -18.84 -0.42
N ASN A 169 2.42 -17.60 -0.95
CA ASN A 169 2.05 -17.31 -2.34
C ASN A 169 2.97 -18.02 -3.34
N PRO A 170 2.46 -18.36 -4.55
CA PRO A 170 1.05 -18.33 -4.94
C PRO A 170 0.25 -19.48 -4.32
N VAL A 171 -1.01 -19.18 -3.89
CA VAL A 171 -1.88 -20.16 -3.20
C VAL A 171 -2.65 -21.07 -4.15
N LEU A 172 -2.90 -20.65 -5.39
CA LEU A 172 -3.46 -21.47 -6.46
C LEU A 172 -2.53 -21.39 -7.68
N LYS A 173 -2.19 -22.55 -8.20
CA LYS A 173 -1.38 -22.73 -9.41
C LYS A 173 -2.21 -23.55 -10.40
N ASN A 174 -2.12 -23.21 -11.68
CA ASN A 174 -2.71 -24.00 -12.76
C ASN A 174 -1.91 -25.29 -12.95
#